data_04c8c6d8b07da1cdc4ff8433adb5bea1
#
_entry.id   04c8c6d8b07da1cdc4ff8433adb5bea1
#
_cell.length_a   1.000
_cell.length_b   1.000
_cell.length_c   1.000
_cell.angle_alpha   90.00
_cell.angle_beta   90.00
_cell.angle_gamma   90.00
#
_symmetry.space_group_name_H-M   'P 1'
#
loop_
_entity.id
_entity.type
_entity.pdbx_description
1 polymer ?
#
loop_
_entity_poly.entity_id
_entity_poly.type
_entity_poly.pdbx_seq_one_letter_code
_entity_poly.pdbx_strand_id
1 'polypeptide(L)'
;MRQLDLAVIAVYLVAIAVIGLRLSGRQKTAKEYFVGESHMPWWTVSFSIVATETSVLTVISVPGGTYSGQGFGNVELALGYVVGRVVVATVLIPLYKRGGFVSAYQYLGERFGLKLQGLASVSFVFTRLLAEGVRLFASAIPIKLLLDELGVHTGYKAIIVVLTVITVVYTYLGGIKAVIWTDAIQMGLYLGGVILAIAVLTGHVGATGFSQALHGGEFRLFDTDFGLGHILTSSFALPTAIIGGAIFAMASHGSDQLIVQRVLTTRTLRDGQKAMIASGIFVTIQFAAFSLAGALLWSYNKGRSFKELGLSSSDNLYPNFILHGLPVGISGLLVAGILGAAMGSLSSALNSMSNSTVSDIIHSFRKKAPSDQALLKLARVMTLVWAALMAVFACAFSTSSGNVYLTGLTIAGYTYGALLGAFLLGRLVKRATEADAVVAFLVTIGVMTYIVRGVKIDVTTAGTTVPTAIAAQWLVPIGVLVTLIVGGVMSLFHQAPAGAPVAAPVEPDGHDGHGTEVTATAGQS
;
A
#
# COMPACT_ATOMS: atom_id res chain seq x y z
N MET A 1 25.85 -26.20 0.83
CA MET A 1 25.83 -24.72 0.73
C MET A 1 24.41 -24.15 0.91
N ARG A 2 23.39 -24.69 0.25
CA ARG A 2 21.99 -24.21 0.37
C ARG A 2 21.29 -24.50 1.71
N GLN A 3 21.81 -25.40 2.53
CA GLN A 3 21.28 -25.66 3.89
C GLN A 3 21.37 -24.43 4.81
N LEU A 4 22.41 -23.59 4.64
CA LEU A 4 22.54 -22.35 5.40
C LEU A 4 21.45 -21.33 5.02
N ASP A 5 21.11 -21.22 3.74
CA ASP A 5 20.02 -20.32 3.28
C ASP A 5 18.68 -20.75 3.86
N LEU A 6 18.40 -22.06 3.86
CA LEU A 6 17.19 -22.61 4.50
C LEU A 6 17.17 -22.35 6.01
N ALA A 7 18.32 -22.50 6.68
CA ALA A 7 18.42 -22.21 8.11
C ALA A 7 18.17 -20.72 8.40
N VAL A 8 18.73 -19.80 7.59
CA VAL A 8 18.50 -18.36 7.72
C VAL A 8 17.00 -18.03 7.54
N ILE A 9 16.35 -18.60 6.53
CA ILE A 9 14.91 -18.41 6.28
C ILE A 9 14.09 -18.94 7.46
N ALA A 10 14.38 -20.16 7.93
CA ALA A 10 13.67 -20.76 9.06
C ALA A 10 13.83 -19.95 10.36
N VAL A 11 15.06 -19.52 10.66
CA VAL A 11 15.34 -18.63 11.81
C VAL A 11 14.59 -17.33 11.69
N TYR A 12 14.54 -16.71 10.50
CA TYR A 12 13.78 -15.49 10.26
C TYR A 12 12.28 -15.69 10.52
N LEU A 13 11.67 -16.75 9.97
CA LEU A 13 10.23 -17.00 10.12
C LEU A 13 9.84 -17.21 11.59
N VAL A 14 10.68 -17.93 12.35
CA VAL A 14 10.47 -18.12 13.80
C VAL A 14 10.71 -16.81 14.54
N ALA A 15 11.79 -16.09 14.24
CA ALA A 15 12.12 -14.83 14.90
C ALA A 15 11.03 -13.78 14.72
N ILE A 16 10.52 -13.57 13.49
CA ILE A 16 9.49 -12.57 13.22
C ILE A 16 8.18 -12.90 13.95
N ALA A 17 7.79 -14.17 14.01
CA ALA A 17 6.61 -14.60 14.76
C ALA A 17 6.79 -14.35 16.27
N VAL A 18 7.94 -14.72 16.83
CA VAL A 18 8.25 -14.52 18.27
C VAL A 18 8.34 -13.03 18.62
N ILE A 19 9.00 -12.22 17.78
CA ILE A 19 9.10 -10.77 17.97
C ILE A 19 7.70 -10.13 17.90
N GLY A 20 6.90 -10.47 16.88
CA GLY A 20 5.52 -9.99 16.76
C GLY A 20 4.69 -10.30 18.01
N LEU A 21 4.78 -11.51 18.53
CA LEU A 21 4.10 -11.92 19.76
C LEU A 21 4.60 -11.18 21.00
N ARG A 22 5.91 -10.96 21.15
CA ARG A 22 6.48 -10.24 22.30
C ARG A 22 6.15 -8.75 22.30
N LEU A 23 6.09 -8.14 21.11
CA LEU A 23 5.81 -6.72 20.95
C LEU A 23 4.31 -6.39 21.02
N SER A 24 3.44 -7.39 20.94
CA SER A 24 1.99 -7.19 20.86
C SER A 24 1.36 -6.60 22.12
N GLY A 25 1.84 -6.94 23.30
CA GLY A 25 1.21 -6.58 24.57
C GLY A 25 -0.17 -7.26 24.78
N ARG A 26 -0.87 -6.94 25.89
CA ARG A 26 -2.22 -7.42 26.16
C ARG A 26 -3.23 -6.36 25.72
N GLN A 27 -3.98 -6.61 24.66
CA GLN A 27 -5.09 -5.76 24.25
C GLN A 27 -6.34 -6.10 25.08
N LYS A 28 -7.01 -5.07 25.62
CA LYS A 28 -8.25 -5.19 26.41
C LYS A 28 -9.47 -4.79 25.59
N THR A 29 -9.32 -3.90 24.63
CA THR A 29 -10.39 -3.33 23.82
C THR A 29 -10.14 -3.51 22.32
N ALA A 30 -11.19 -3.44 21.51
CA ALA A 30 -11.08 -3.44 20.05
C ALA A 30 -10.29 -2.19 19.56
N LYS A 31 -10.46 -1.03 20.22
CA LYS A 31 -9.70 0.18 19.91
C LYS A 31 -8.20 -0.03 20.09
N GLU A 32 -7.77 -0.64 21.19
CA GLU A 32 -6.36 -1.00 21.40
C GLU A 32 -5.85 -1.97 20.34
N TYR A 33 -6.68 -2.95 19.93
CA TYR A 33 -6.32 -3.92 18.88
C TYR A 33 -6.13 -3.28 17.51
N PHE A 34 -6.97 -2.28 17.15
CA PHE A 34 -6.97 -1.68 15.82
C PHE A 34 -6.13 -0.41 15.69
N VAL A 35 -6.03 0.40 16.74
CA VAL A 35 -5.33 1.70 16.70
C VAL A 35 -4.18 1.74 17.72
N GLY A 36 -4.09 0.75 18.60
CA GLY A 36 -3.12 0.74 19.68
C GLY A 36 -3.42 1.84 20.71
N GLU A 37 -2.41 2.16 21.53
CA GLU A 37 -2.50 3.21 22.55
C GLU A 37 -2.17 4.61 21.99
N SER A 38 -2.13 4.77 20.65
CA SER A 38 -1.78 6.03 19.96
C SER A 38 -0.42 6.62 20.39
N HIS A 39 0.58 5.76 20.61
CA HIS A 39 1.93 6.15 21.06
C HIS A 39 3.05 5.66 20.13
N MET A 40 2.71 5.23 18.91
CA MET A 40 3.71 4.74 17.97
C MET A 40 4.62 5.88 17.48
N PRO A 41 5.95 5.69 17.49
CA PRO A 41 6.87 6.68 16.95
C PRO A 41 6.62 6.92 15.46
N TRP A 42 6.70 8.17 15.00
CA TRP A 42 6.43 8.52 13.61
C TRP A 42 7.29 7.78 12.59
N TRP A 43 8.55 7.51 12.91
CA TRP A 43 9.47 6.80 12.03
C TRP A 43 9.10 5.32 11.86
N THR A 44 8.65 4.64 12.92
CA THR A 44 8.17 3.25 12.86
C THR A 44 6.93 3.16 11.98
N VAL A 45 5.99 4.12 12.17
CA VAL A 45 4.79 4.22 11.34
C VAL A 45 5.14 4.50 9.88
N SER A 46 6.10 5.37 9.62
CA SER A 46 6.61 5.64 8.27
C SER A 46 7.15 4.38 7.60
N PHE A 47 7.98 3.61 8.31
CA PHE A 47 8.51 2.34 7.82
C PHE A 47 7.42 1.29 7.59
N SER A 48 6.44 1.21 8.49
CA SER A 48 5.29 0.31 8.30
C SER A 48 4.43 0.70 7.09
N ILE A 49 4.24 2.01 6.82
CA ILE A 49 3.55 2.47 5.61
C ILE A 49 4.30 1.98 4.36
N VAL A 50 5.61 2.19 4.29
CA VAL A 50 6.44 1.76 3.15
C VAL A 50 6.44 0.24 3.00
N ALA A 51 6.60 -0.50 4.12
CA ALA A 51 6.56 -1.97 4.11
C ALA A 51 5.22 -2.52 3.61
N THR A 52 4.12 -1.84 3.93
CA THR A 52 2.76 -2.23 3.49
C THR A 52 2.54 -1.97 2.00
N GLU A 53 3.09 -0.88 1.49
CA GLU A 53 3.04 -0.52 0.07
C GLU A 53 3.93 -1.44 -0.76
N THR A 54 5.11 -1.78 -0.22
CA THR A 54 6.09 -2.64 -0.88
C THR A 54 5.61 -4.09 -0.87
N SER A 55 5.25 -4.58 -2.02
CA SER A 55 4.91 -5.99 -2.20
C SER A 55 6.13 -6.76 -2.76
N VAL A 56 6.05 -8.07 -2.73
CA VAL A 56 7.02 -8.94 -3.43
C VAL A 56 7.18 -8.52 -4.89
N LEU A 57 6.08 -8.15 -5.55
CA LEU A 57 6.12 -7.64 -6.93
C LEU A 57 7.02 -6.42 -7.07
N THR A 58 6.99 -5.47 -6.13
CA THR A 58 7.88 -4.32 -6.15
C THR A 58 9.34 -4.74 -6.10
N VAL A 59 9.68 -5.67 -5.21
CA VAL A 59 11.06 -6.15 -5.01
C VAL A 59 11.59 -6.85 -6.27
N ILE A 60 10.77 -7.61 -6.98
CA ILE A 60 11.21 -8.37 -8.16
C ILE A 60 11.00 -7.63 -9.46
N SER A 61 9.90 -6.85 -9.61
CA SER A 61 9.55 -6.25 -10.91
C SER A 61 10.27 -4.92 -11.15
N VAL A 62 10.63 -4.15 -10.11
CA VAL A 62 11.35 -2.89 -10.30
C VAL A 62 12.74 -3.11 -10.91
N PRO A 63 13.60 -4.04 -10.39
CA PRO A 63 14.87 -4.33 -11.05
C PRO A 63 14.70 -4.88 -12.47
N GLY A 64 13.71 -5.76 -12.68
CA GLY A 64 13.40 -6.34 -13.99
C GLY A 64 12.94 -5.29 -15.00
N GLY A 65 12.12 -4.32 -14.57
CA GLY A 65 11.65 -3.20 -15.39
C GLY A 65 12.81 -2.29 -15.82
N THR A 66 13.67 -1.90 -14.88
CA THR A 66 14.87 -1.09 -15.19
C THR A 66 15.78 -1.83 -16.18
N TYR A 67 16.05 -3.11 -15.95
CA TYR A 67 16.80 -3.95 -16.89
C TYR A 67 16.20 -4.00 -18.31
N SER A 68 14.89 -3.88 -18.43
CA SER A 68 14.16 -3.87 -19.71
C SER A 68 14.15 -2.52 -20.42
N GLY A 69 14.95 -1.55 -19.98
CA GLY A 69 15.01 -0.21 -20.57
C GLY A 69 13.98 0.79 -20.03
N GLN A 70 13.26 0.44 -18.95
CA GLN A 70 12.32 1.36 -18.27
C GLN A 70 13.06 2.51 -17.55
N GLY A 71 14.36 2.38 -17.34
CA GLY A 71 15.16 3.34 -16.58
C GLY A 71 14.69 3.45 -15.13
N PHE A 72 14.75 4.67 -14.58
CA PHE A 72 14.31 5.01 -13.24
C PHE A 72 12.84 5.50 -13.19
N GLY A 73 11.97 5.07 -14.11
CA GLY A 73 10.57 5.49 -14.17
C GLY A 73 9.79 5.26 -12.86
N ASN A 74 10.15 4.23 -12.07
CA ASN A 74 9.56 4.03 -10.75
C ASN A 74 9.94 5.14 -9.75
N VAL A 75 11.13 5.74 -9.88
CA VAL A 75 11.55 6.90 -9.07
C VAL A 75 10.75 8.14 -9.49
N GLU A 76 10.56 8.33 -10.79
CA GLU A 76 9.71 9.39 -11.34
C GLU A 76 8.29 9.31 -10.79
N LEU A 77 7.69 8.12 -10.80
CA LEU A 77 6.38 7.86 -10.20
C LEU A 77 6.36 8.16 -8.69
N ALA A 78 7.42 7.80 -7.97
CA ALA A 78 7.54 8.05 -6.53
C ALA A 78 7.61 9.54 -6.19
N LEU A 79 8.17 10.38 -7.06
CA LEU A 79 8.12 11.84 -6.89
C LEU A 79 6.67 12.35 -6.90
N GLY A 80 5.83 11.83 -7.79
CA GLY A 80 4.39 12.08 -7.76
C GLY A 80 3.76 11.62 -6.44
N TYR A 81 4.14 10.44 -5.93
CA TYR A 81 3.66 9.96 -4.64
C TYR A 81 4.04 10.87 -3.46
N VAL A 82 5.21 11.48 -3.46
CA VAL A 82 5.61 12.47 -2.44
C VAL A 82 4.64 13.66 -2.45
N VAL A 83 4.34 14.20 -3.64
CA VAL A 83 3.38 15.32 -3.78
C VAL A 83 2.02 14.94 -3.21
N GLY A 84 1.48 13.78 -3.61
CA GLY A 84 0.19 13.29 -3.11
C GLY A 84 0.18 13.11 -1.58
N ARG A 85 1.25 12.59 -0.99
CA ARG A 85 1.36 12.39 0.47
C ARG A 85 1.49 13.71 1.23
N VAL A 86 2.09 14.74 0.66
CA VAL A 86 2.08 16.09 1.24
C VAL A 86 0.65 16.60 1.31
N VAL A 87 -0.14 16.44 0.26
CA VAL A 87 -1.57 16.82 0.26
C VAL A 87 -2.35 16.00 1.30
N VAL A 88 -2.14 14.69 1.38
CA VAL A 88 -2.78 13.84 2.41
C VAL A 88 -2.42 14.33 3.81
N ALA A 89 -1.14 14.60 4.06
CA ALA A 89 -0.64 15.04 5.36
C ALA A 89 -1.27 16.37 5.81
N THR A 90 -1.48 17.29 4.88
CA THR A 90 -1.98 18.64 5.17
C THR A 90 -3.50 18.75 5.14
N VAL A 91 -4.18 17.96 4.32
CA VAL A 91 -5.62 18.06 4.09
C VAL A 91 -6.43 16.96 4.78
N LEU A 92 -6.02 15.69 4.64
CA LEU A 92 -6.84 14.55 5.09
C LEU A 92 -6.51 14.08 6.51
N ILE A 93 -5.22 13.99 6.88
CA ILE A 93 -4.83 13.55 8.24
C ILE A 93 -5.42 14.43 9.35
N PRO A 94 -5.47 15.78 9.21
CA PRO A 94 -6.13 16.63 10.21
C PRO A 94 -7.61 16.27 10.45
N LEU A 95 -8.34 15.85 9.42
CA LEU A 95 -9.74 15.44 9.55
C LEU A 95 -9.88 14.21 10.46
N TYR A 96 -9.02 13.23 10.26
CA TYR A 96 -9.07 11.97 11.01
C TYR A 96 -8.61 12.12 12.46
N LYS A 97 -7.52 12.84 12.69
CA LYS A 97 -6.95 13.01 14.02
C LYS A 97 -7.82 13.84 14.95
N ARG A 98 -8.49 14.89 14.43
CA ARG A 98 -9.39 15.73 15.20
C ARG A 98 -10.69 15.03 15.58
N GLY A 99 -11.20 14.15 14.70
CA GLY A 99 -12.41 13.37 14.97
C GLY A 99 -12.20 12.23 15.97
N GLY A 100 -10.94 11.88 16.32
CA GLY A 100 -10.68 10.75 17.22
C GLY A 100 -11.11 9.39 16.65
N PHE A 101 -11.18 9.27 15.33
CA PHE A 101 -11.67 8.10 14.62
C PHE A 101 -10.74 6.89 14.75
N VAL A 102 -11.31 5.70 14.64
CA VAL A 102 -10.59 4.43 14.53
C VAL A 102 -10.55 3.92 13.07
N SER A 103 -11.34 4.53 12.19
CA SER A 103 -11.42 4.26 10.77
C SER A 103 -11.53 5.55 9.95
N ALA A 104 -10.95 5.56 8.75
CA ALA A 104 -11.11 6.65 7.80
C ALA A 104 -12.59 6.90 7.45
N TYR A 105 -13.38 5.81 7.34
CA TYR A 105 -14.76 5.89 6.86
C TYR A 105 -15.73 6.47 7.89
N GLN A 106 -15.36 6.50 9.17
CA GLN A 106 -16.14 7.20 10.20
C GLN A 106 -16.30 8.70 9.91
N TYR A 107 -15.28 9.33 9.28
CA TYR A 107 -15.42 10.70 8.78
C TYR A 107 -16.55 10.84 7.76
N LEU A 108 -16.68 9.87 6.82
CA LEU A 108 -17.78 9.89 5.86
C LEU A 108 -19.14 9.68 6.55
N GLY A 109 -19.17 8.86 7.60
CA GLY A 109 -20.35 8.66 8.44
C GLY A 109 -20.80 9.93 9.16
N GLU A 110 -19.88 10.65 9.77
CA GLU A 110 -20.18 11.94 10.43
C GLU A 110 -20.58 13.04 9.44
N ARG A 111 -19.92 13.07 8.26
CA ARG A 111 -20.15 14.11 7.27
C ARG A 111 -21.42 13.91 6.46
N PHE A 112 -21.74 12.69 6.09
CA PHE A 112 -22.83 12.36 5.19
C PHE A 112 -23.88 11.44 5.79
N GLY A 113 -23.48 10.40 6.50
CA GLY A 113 -24.35 9.41 7.08
C GLY A 113 -23.83 7.98 6.97
N LEU A 114 -24.47 7.05 7.69
CA LEU A 114 -24.04 5.66 7.85
C LEU A 114 -24.10 4.86 6.53
N LYS A 115 -24.97 5.23 5.59
CA LYS A 115 -25.07 4.51 4.30
C LYS A 115 -23.79 4.68 3.49
N LEU A 116 -23.26 5.92 3.40
CA LEU A 116 -22.01 6.16 2.70
C LEU A 116 -20.81 5.55 3.42
N GLN A 117 -20.77 5.61 4.75
CA GLN A 117 -19.75 4.93 5.57
C GLN A 117 -19.72 3.44 5.27
N GLY A 118 -20.87 2.77 5.34
CA GLY A 118 -20.98 1.33 5.05
C GLY A 118 -20.62 0.98 3.61
N LEU A 119 -21.05 1.78 2.64
CA LEU A 119 -20.73 1.58 1.22
C LEU A 119 -19.22 1.70 0.96
N ALA A 120 -18.57 2.73 1.51
CA ALA A 120 -17.13 2.92 1.41
C ALA A 120 -16.34 1.77 2.06
N SER A 121 -16.78 1.35 3.26
CA SER A 121 -16.17 0.24 3.97
C SER A 121 -16.31 -1.10 3.23
N VAL A 122 -17.49 -1.42 2.72
CA VAL A 122 -17.73 -2.64 1.91
C VAL A 122 -16.87 -2.60 0.64
N SER A 123 -16.83 -1.46 -0.05
CA SER A 123 -16.01 -1.29 -1.25
C SER A 123 -14.52 -1.48 -0.95
N PHE A 124 -14.03 -0.93 0.16
CA PHE A 124 -12.66 -1.13 0.63
C PHE A 124 -12.35 -2.61 0.87
N VAL A 125 -13.17 -3.28 1.69
CA VAL A 125 -12.94 -4.68 2.06
C VAL A 125 -12.94 -5.59 0.84
N PHE A 126 -13.89 -5.38 -0.08
CA PHE A 126 -13.96 -6.14 -1.32
C PHE A 126 -12.74 -5.89 -2.23
N THR A 127 -12.37 -4.63 -2.43
CA THR A 127 -11.18 -4.26 -3.21
C THR A 127 -9.92 -4.87 -2.62
N ARG A 128 -9.78 -4.84 -1.29
CA ARG A 128 -8.63 -5.41 -0.61
C ARG A 128 -8.58 -6.92 -0.69
N LEU A 129 -9.71 -7.60 -0.54
CA LEU A 129 -9.77 -9.05 -0.72
C LEU A 129 -9.21 -9.47 -2.09
N LEU A 130 -9.65 -8.80 -3.15
CA LEU A 130 -9.19 -9.09 -4.51
C LEU A 130 -7.71 -8.72 -4.71
N ALA A 131 -7.33 -7.50 -4.35
CA ALA A 131 -5.98 -6.99 -4.58
C ALA A 131 -4.92 -7.76 -3.78
N GLU A 132 -5.18 -8.01 -2.50
CA GLU A 132 -4.22 -8.73 -1.65
C GLU A 132 -4.24 -10.24 -1.90
N GLY A 133 -5.36 -10.81 -2.33
CA GLY A 133 -5.39 -12.20 -2.78
C GLY A 133 -4.55 -12.44 -4.04
N VAL A 134 -4.61 -11.52 -5.01
CA VAL A 134 -3.72 -11.52 -6.18
C VAL A 134 -2.25 -11.36 -5.77
N ARG A 135 -1.94 -10.44 -4.85
CA ARG A 135 -0.59 -10.25 -4.32
C ARG A 135 -0.05 -11.47 -3.57
N LEU A 136 -0.89 -12.11 -2.77
CA LEU A 136 -0.53 -13.33 -2.03
C LEU A 136 -0.20 -14.47 -3.00
N PHE A 137 -0.99 -14.65 -4.07
CA PHE A 137 -0.66 -15.60 -5.14
C PHE A 137 0.66 -15.24 -5.82
N ALA A 138 0.85 -13.98 -6.23
CA ALA A 138 2.06 -13.49 -6.86
C ALA A 138 3.31 -13.71 -6.00
N SER A 139 3.17 -13.56 -4.69
CA SER A 139 4.24 -13.80 -3.72
C SER A 139 4.68 -15.27 -3.67
N ALA A 140 3.80 -16.21 -3.98
CA ALA A 140 4.13 -17.62 -4.00
C ALA A 140 4.99 -18.03 -5.22
N ILE A 141 4.99 -17.24 -6.31
CA ILE A 141 5.75 -17.56 -7.52
C ILE A 141 7.26 -17.60 -7.28
N PRO A 142 7.91 -16.50 -6.83
CA PRO A 142 9.36 -16.52 -6.57
C PRO A 142 9.74 -17.45 -5.41
N ILE A 143 8.86 -17.63 -4.43
CA ILE A 143 9.08 -18.55 -3.32
C ILE A 143 9.11 -19.99 -3.83
N LYS A 144 8.17 -20.35 -4.73
CA LYS A 144 8.16 -21.68 -5.34
C LYS A 144 9.43 -21.94 -6.12
N LEU A 145 9.85 -21.01 -7.00
CA LEU A 145 11.08 -21.13 -7.76
C LEU A 145 12.29 -21.39 -6.86
N LEU A 146 12.36 -20.65 -5.76
CA LEU A 146 13.41 -20.82 -4.77
C LEU A 146 13.37 -22.18 -4.09
N LEU A 147 12.19 -22.62 -3.64
CA LEU A 147 12.04 -23.90 -2.96
C LEU A 147 12.36 -25.07 -3.90
N ASP A 148 11.93 -25.00 -5.16
CA ASP A 148 12.23 -26.01 -6.19
C ASP A 148 13.76 -26.15 -6.39
N GLU A 149 14.50 -25.04 -6.43
CA GLU A 149 15.98 -25.09 -6.54
C GLU A 149 16.67 -25.60 -5.27
N LEU A 150 16.05 -25.39 -4.10
CA LEU A 150 16.52 -25.95 -2.85
C LEU A 150 16.17 -27.45 -2.69
N GLY A 151 15.52 -28.04 -3.70
CA GLY A 151 15.07 -29.44 -3.71
C GLY A 151 13.78 -29.68 -2.91
N VAL A 152 13.08 -28.62 -2.52
CA VAL A 152 11.80 -28.70 -1.81
C VAL A 152 10.65 -28.49 -2.83
N HIS A 153 10.22 -29.58 -3.42
CA HIS A 153 9.13 -29.54 -4.40
C HIS A 153 7.76 -29.42 -3.73
N THR A 154 7.16 -28.23 -3.86
CA THR A 154 5.84 -27.94 -3.29
C THR A 154 4.97 -27.15 -4.25
N GLY A 155 3.64 -27.23 -4.08
CA GLY A 155 2.69 -26.49 -4.89
C GLY A 155 2.43 -25.07 -4.36
N TYR A 156 1.99 -24.15 -5.23
CA TYR A 156 1.61 -22.78 -4.85
C TYR A 156 0.64 -22.73 -3.67
N LYS A 157 -0.35 -23.65 -3.65
CA LYS A 157 -1.38 -23.71 -2.59
C LYS A 157 -0.77 -23.95 -1.20
N ALA A 158 0.23 -24.83 -1.11
CA ALA A 158 0.89 -25.10 0.16
C ALA A 158 1.68 -23.87 0.65
N ILE A 159 2.38 -23.19 -0.26
CA ILE A 159 3.12 -21.96 0.06
C ILE A 159 2.15 -20.88 0.57
N ILE A 160 1.03 -20.65 -0.14
CA ILE A 160 -0.01 -19.67 0.25
C ILE A 160 -0.54 -19.98 1.64
N VAL A 161 -0.89 -21.23 1.91
CA VAL A 161 -1.43 -21.65 3.22
C VAL A 161 -0.39 -21.45 4.33
N VAL A 162 0.85 -21.86 4.12
CA VAL A 162 1.93 -21.71 5.12
C VAL A 162 2.18 -20.23 5.43
N LEU A 163 2.32 -19.37 4.41
CA LEU A 163 2.49 -17.93 4.59
C LEU A 163 1.33 -17.31 5.35
N THR A 164 0.10 -17.69 4.99
CA THR A 164 -1.12 -17.19 5.66
C THR A 164 -1.13 -17.61 7.13
N VAL A 165 -0.86 -18.88 7.45
CA VAL A 165 -0.87 -19.39 8.84
C VAL A 165 0.18 -18.66 9.69
N ILE A 166 1.42 -18.53 9.21
CA ILE A 166 2.48 -17.85 9.96
C ILE A 166 2.09 -16.38 10.20
N THR A 167 1.56 -15.70 9.18
CA THR A 167 1.15 -14.29 9.29
C THR A 167 -0.01 -14.12 10.27
N VAL A 168 -0.99 -15.01 10.24
CA VAL A 168 -2.17 -14.97 11.12
C VAL A 168 -1.76 -15.10 12.59
N VAL A 169 -0.79 -15.95 12.92
CA VAL A 169 -0.38 -16.19 14.32
C VAL A 169 -0.02 -14.88 15.02
N TYR A 170 0.85 -14.06 14.46
CA TYR A 170 1.24 -12.81 15.11
C TYR A 170 0.23 -11.69 14.92
N THR A 171 -0.52 -11.66 13.81
CA THR A 171 -1.55 -10.65 13.55
C THR A 171 -2.75 -10.81 14.49
N TYR A 172 -3.23 -12.04 14.66
CA TYR A 172 -4.35 -12.38 15.53
C TYR A 172 -4.11 -12.04 17.00
N LEU A 173 -2.91 -12.33 17.49
CA LEU A 173 -2.56 -12.10 18.89
C LEU A 173 -2.05 -10.69 19.13
N GLY A 174 -1.41 -10.07 18.13
CA GLY A 174 -0.65 -8.83 18.29
C GLY A 174 -1.37 -7.56 17.90
N GLY A 175 -2.39 -7.63 17.06
CA GLY A 175 -3.07 -6.45 16.53
C GLY A 175 -2.13 -5.48 15.80
N ILE A 176 -2.53 -4.22 15.66
CA ILE A 176 -1.81 -3.20 14.87
C ILE A 176 -0.39 -2.93 15.39
N LYS A 177 -0.15 -3.01 16.70
CA LYS A 177 1.16 -2.74 17.29
C LYS A 177 2.21 -3.77 16.83
N ALA A 178 1.85 -5.05 16.82
CA ALA A 178 2.72 -6.11 16.31
C ALA A 178 2.96 -5.91 14.80
N VAL A 179 1.91 -5.62 14.03
CA VAL A 179 2.01 -5.37 12.59
C VAL A 179 3.00 -4.25 12.28
N ILE A 180 2.87 -3.08 12.92
CA ILE A 180 3.76 -1.93 12.68
C ILE A 180 5.23 -2.26 12.97
N TRP A 181 5.51 -2.96 14.07
CA TRP A 181 6.88 -3.31 14.42
C TRP A 181 7.46 -4.40 13.52
N THR A 182 6.68 -5.42 13.19
CA THR A 182 7.13 -6.46 12.24
C THR A 182 7.36 -5.87 10.86
N ASP A 183 6.49 -4.99 10.38
CA ASP A 183 6.64 -4.28 9.11
C ASP A 183 7.94 -3.45 9.08
N ALA A 184 8.24 -2.71 10.16
CA ALA A 184 9.45 -1.90 10.24
C ALA A 184 10.74 -2.76 10.19
N ILE A 185 10.73 -3.92 10.86
CA ILE A 185 11.84 -4.89 10.81
C ILE A 185 11.98 -5.48 9.40
N GLN A 186 10.87 -5.87 8.80
CA GLN A 186 10.82 -6.43 7.45
C GLN A 186 11.32 -5.44 6.41
N MET A 187 10.93 -4.16 6.53
CA MET A 187 11.46 -3.10 5.67
C MET A 187 12.97 -2.99 5.80
N GLY A 188 13.51 -2.98 7.02
CA GLY A 188 14.95 -2.96 7.25
C GLY A 188 15.66 -4.14 6.59
N LEU A 189 15.04 -5.32 6.64
CA LEU A 189 15.59 -6.54 6.06
C LEU A 189 15.68 -6.49 4.53
N TYR A 190 14.59 -6.16 3.83
CA TYR A 190 14.64 -6.16 2.36
C TYR A 190 15.39 -4.95 1.79
N LEU A 191 15.38 -3.80 2.48
CA LEU A 191 16.20 -2.65 2.09
C LEU A 191 17.69 -2.92 2.34
N GLY A 192 18.05 -3.51 3.48
CA GLY A 192 19.41 -4.00 3.75
C GLY A 192 19.84 -5.04 2.72
N GLY A 193 18.93 -5.93 2.33
CA GLY A 193 19.16 -6.93 1.29
C GLY A 193 19.49 -6.32 -0.07
N VAL A 194 18.73 -5.33 -0.54
CA VAL A 194 19.03 -4.68 -1.82
C VAL A 194 20.36 -3.90 -1.78
N ILE A 195 20.68 -3.29 -0.64
CA ILE A 195 21.97 -2.61 -0.45
C ILE A 195 23.14 -3.62 -0.55
N LEU A 196 23.01 -4.79 0.07
CA LEU A 196 23.99 -5.86 -0.06
C LEU A 196 24.10 -6.38 -1.49
N ALA A 197 22.97 -6.55 -2.19
CA ALA A 197 22.96 -6.94 -3.58
C ALA A 197 23.69 -5.91 -4.47
N ILE A 198 23.45 -4.62 -4.25
CA ILE A 198 24.15 -3.53 -4.95
C ILE A 198 25.66 -3.58 -4.67
N ALA A 199 26.07 -3.78 -3.43
CA ALA A 199 27.49 -3.89 -3.06
C ALA A 199 28.17 -5.04 -3.80
N VAL A 200 27.54 -6.23 -3.84
CA VAL A 200 28.06 -7.39 -4.56
C VAL A 200 28.12 -7.12 -6.07
N LEU A 201 27.05 -6.59 -6.65
CA LEU A 201 26.99 -6.22 -8.08
C LEU A 201 28.08 -5.20 -8.45
N THR A 202 28.25 -4.15 -7.64
CA THR A 202 29.27 -3.13 -7.89
C THR A 202 30.68 -3.72 -7.90
N GLY A 203 30.95 -4.70 -7.00
CA GLY A 203 32.21 -5.43 -6.99
C GLY A 203 32.47 -6.25 -8.26
N HIS A 204 31.42 -6.83 -8.88
CA HIS A 204 31.55 -7.61 -10.10
C HIS A 204 31.59 -6.74 -11.37
N VAL A 205 30.80 -5.67 -11.41
CA VAL A 205 30.62 -4.81 -12.59
C VAL A 205 31.79 -3.83 -12.77
N GLY A 206 32.34 -3.32 -11.67
CA GLY A 206 33.42 -2.33 -11.67
C GLY A 206 33.01 -1.00 -12.30
N ALA A 207 33.98 -0.07 -12.42
CA ALA A 207 33.73 1.26 -12.99
C ALA A 207 33.31 1.21 -14.48
N THR A 208 33.89 0.30 -15.25
CA THR A 208 33.61 0.16 -16.68
C THR A 208 32.15 -0.26 -16.94
N GLY A 209 31.66 -1.25 -16.20
CA GLY A 209 30.30 -1.71 -16.38
C GLY A 209 29.26 -0.72 -15.83
N PHE A 210 29.59 0.03 -14.78
CA PHE A 210 28.75 1.16 -14.32
C PHE A 210 28.62 2.23 -15.41
N SER A 211 29.74 2.60 -16.04
CA SER A 211 29.76 3.53 -17.19
C SER A 211 28.92 3.00 -18.37
N GLN A 212 28.97 1.70 -18.65
CA GLN A 212 28.16 1.09 -19.72
C GLN A 212 26.65 1.19 -19.43
N ALA A 213 26.21 0.92 -18.19
CA ALA A 213 24.81 1.08 -17.81
C ALA A 213 24.36 2.55 -17.92
N LEU A 214 25.23 3.49 -17.53
CA LEU A 214 24.95 4.92 -17.62
C LEU A 214 24.72 5.36 -19.08
N HIS A 215 25.56 4.91 -20.02
CA HIS A 215 25.44 5.24 -21.43
C HIS A 215 24.39 4.41 -22.17
N GLY A 216 24.01 3.24 -21.64
CA GLY A 216 22.97 2.37 -22.19
C GLY A 216 21.54 2.91 -22.00
N GLY A 217 21.36 3.98 -21.23
CA GLY A 217 20.05 4.56 -20.97
C GLY A 217 19.32 3.96 -19.77
N GLU A 218 19.95 3.01 -19.07
CA GLU A 218 19.34 2.36 -17.88
C GLU A 218 19.17 3.33 -16.71
N PHE A 219 19.87 4.47 -16.71
CA PHE A 219 19.75 5.56 -15.73
C PHE A 219 18.82 6.69 -16.17
N ARG A 220 18.04 6.52 -17.25
CA ARG A 220 17.06 7.54 -17.66
C ARG A 220 16.07 7.78 -16.52
N LEU A 221 16.08 8.99 -15.96
CA LEU A 221 15.23 9.37 -14.83
C LEU A 221 13.83 9.80 -15.27
N PHE A 222 13.74 10.58 -16.36
CA PHE A 222 12.49 11.17 -16.82
C PHE A 222 12.11 10.67 -18.22
N ASP A 223 10.85 10.27 -18.36
CA ASP A 223 10.25 9.97 -19.65
C ASP A 223 9.58 11.26 -20.18
N THR A 224 10.28 11.91 -21.11
CA THR A 224 9.90 13.20 -21.70
C THR A 224 9.16 13.09 -23.03
N ASP A 225 8.58 11.96 -23.34
CA ASP A 225 7.65 11.85 -24.46
C ASP A 225 6.28 12.44 -24.06
N PHE A 226 5.98 13.63 -24.60
CA PHE A 226 4.76 14.37 -24.35
C PHE A 226 3.64 14.06 -25.38
N GLY A 227 3.77 13.02 -26.20
CA GLY A 227 2.70 12.56 -27.07
C GLY A 227 1.43 12.22 -26.28
N LEU A 228 0.26 12.72 -26.67
CA LEU A 228 -0.99 12.51 -25.92
C LEU A 228 -1.32 11.03 -25.70
N GLY A 229 -1.11 10.20 -26.73
CA GLY A 229 -1.28 8.76 -26.64
C GLY A 229 -0.34 8.14 -25.61
N HIS A 230 0.93 8.56 -25.60
CA HIS A 230 1.93 8.12 -24.64
C HIS A 230 1.59 8.55 -23.21
N ILE A 231 1.24 9.81 -22.99
CA ILE A 231 0.80 10.32 -21.67
C ILE A 231 -0.38 9.51 -21.12
N LEU A 232 -1.36 9.16 -21.96
CA LEU A 232 -2.55 8.47 -21.50
C LEU A 232 -2.35 6.97 -21.27
N THR A 233 -1.33 6.36 -21.89
CA THR A 233 -1.12 4.90 -21.84
C THR A 233 0.15 4.45 -21.11
N SER A 234 1.14 5.33 -20.95
CA SER A 234 2.38 5.04 -20.22
C SER A 234 2.27 5.45 -18.76
N SER A 235 2.56 4.51 -17.85
CA SER A 235 2.63 4.76 -16.40
C SER A 235 3.79 5.69 -16.00
N PHE A 236 4.78 5.83 -16.87
CA PHE A 236 6.05 6.52 -16.61
C PHE A 236 6.23 7.79 -17.45
N ALA A 237 5.28 8.18 -18.31
CA ALA A 237 5.28 9.50 -18.91
C ALA A 237 5.24 10.57 -17.81
N LEU A 238 6.11 11.58 -17.87
CA LEU A 238 6.30 12.57 -16.80
C LEU A 238 4.98 13.17 -16.26
N PRO A 239 4.02 13.62 -17.08
CA PRO A 239 2.73 14.11 -16.56
C PRO A 239 1.93 13.03 -15.84
N THR A 240 1.95 11.79 -16.33
CA THR A 240 1.24 10.65 -15.74
C THR A 240 1.85 10.27 -14.40
N ALA A 241 3.17 10.18 -14.33
CA ALA A 241 3.89 9.84 -13.12
C ALA A 241 3.69 10.90 -12.03
N ILE A 242 3.78 12.17 -12.36
CA ILE A 242 3.67 13.25 -11.36
C ILE A 242 2.20 13.52 -11.01
N ILE A 243 1.33 13.83 -11.97
CA ILE A 243 -0.07 14.22 -11.70
C ILE A 243 -0.91 12.99 -11.33
N GLY A 244 -0.89 11.99 -12.18
CA GLY A 244 -1.62 10.75 -11.95
C GLY A 244 -1.13 10.03 -10.71
N GLY A 245 0.20 9.94 -10.52
CA GLY A 245 0.84 9.37 -9.35
C GLY A 245 0.50 10.12 -8.06
N ALA A 246 0.45 11.46 -8.08
CA ALA A 246 0.06 12.25 -6.91
C ALA A 246 -1.40 11.96 -6.49
N ILE A 247 -2.34 11.96 -7.42
CA ILE A 247 -3.75 11.71 -7.13
C ILE A 247 -3.97 10.24 -6.73
N PHE A 248 -3.26 9.31 -7.36
CA PHE A 248 -3.25 7.91 -6.96
C PHE A 248 -2.74 7.76 -5.50
N ALA A 249 -1.65 8.44 -5.14
CA ALA A 249 -1.13 8.43 -3.76
C ALA A 249 -2.11 9.09 -2.77
N MET A 250 -2.83 10.13 -3.17
CA MET A 250 -3.90 10.71 -2.33
C MET A 250 -4.98 9.68 -2.02
N ALA A 251 -5.39 8.86 -2.98
CA ALA A 251 -6.38 7.82 -2.76
C ALA A 251 -5.82 6.68 -1.88
N SER A 252 -4.69 6.11 -2.27
CA SER A 252 -4.11 4.95 -1.59
C SER A 252 -3.58 5.25 -0.18
N HIS A 253 -3.22 6.49 0.13
CA HIS A 253 -2.67 6.89 1.43
C HIS A 253 -3.59 7.80 2.22
N GLY A 254 -4.57 8.42 1.58
CA GLY A 254 -5.49 9.34 2.23
C GLY A 254 -6.89 8.80 2.45
N SER A 255 -7.39 7.90 1.59
CA SER A 255 -8.74 7.36 1.70
C SER A 255 -8.79 5.84 1.95
N ASP A 256 -7.65 5.17 1.97
CA ASP A 256 -7.57 3.74 2.19
C ASP A 256 -7.29 3.42 3.66
N GLN A 257 -8.17 2.65 4.28
CA GLN A 257 -8.08 2.28 5.70
C GLN A 257 -6.76 1.56 6.02
N LEU A 258 -6.18 0.82 5.07
CA LEU A 258 -4.92 0.11 5.25
C LEU A 258 -3.79 1.04 5.72
N ILE A 259 -3.70 2.22 5.16
CA ILE A 259 -2.66 3.21 5.47
C ILE A 259 -3.13 4.18 6.56
N VAL A 260 -4.37 4.69 6.46
CA VAL A 260 -4.91 5.64 7.43
C VAL A 260 -4.88 5.07 8.85
N GLN A 261 -5.20 3.79 9.02
CA GLN A 261 -5.16 3.12 10.33
C GLN A 261 -3.78 3.24 11.01
N ARG A 262 -2.69 3.14 10.25
CA ARG A 262 -1.33 3.31 10.78
C ARG A 262 -1.06 4.72 11.26
N VAL A 263 -1.46 5.70 10.47
CA VAL A 263 -1.31 7.11 10.84
C VAL A 263 -2.10 7.42 12.11
N LEU A 264 -3.27 6.80 12.31
CA LEU A 264 -4.07 6.97 13.52
C LEU A 264 -3.36 6.46 14.79
N THR A 265 -2.38 5.54 14.69
CA THR A 265 -1.59 5.07 15.83
C THR A 265 -0.55 6.07 16.35
N THR A 266 -0.23 7.12 15.60
CA THR A 266 0.74 8.15 16.02
C THR A 266 0.21 9.00 17.16
N ARG A 267 1.13 9.51 18.01
CA ARG A 267 0.77 10.28 19.20
C ARG A 267 0.09 11.61 18.86
N THR A 268 0.68 12.37 17.97
CA THR A 268 0.23 13.73 17.63
C THR A 268 -0.15 13.85 16.15
N LEU A 269 -0.87 14.91 15.80
CA LEU A 269 -1.14 15.26 14.40
C LEU A 269 0.17 15.44 13.63
N ARG A 270 1.13 16.17 14.21
CA ARG A 270 2.45 16.41 13.60
C ARG A 270 3.21 15.11 13.32
N ASP A 271 3.15 14.15 14.26
CA ASP A 271 3.78 12.84 14.05
C ASP A 271 3.12 12.07 12.90
N GLY A 272 1.80 12.13 12.78
CA GLY A 272 1.08 11.54 11.64
C GLY A 272 1.48 12.18 10.30
N GLN A 273 1.59 13.51 10.26
CA GLN A 273 2.04 14.24 9.09
C GLN A 273 3.49 13.90 8.71
N LYS A 274 4.40 13.87 9.70
CA LYS A 274 5.80 13.46 9.50
C LYS A 274 5.88 12.02 8.97
N ALA A 275 5.12 11.09 9.56
CA ALA A 275 5.10 9.70 9.12
C ALA A 275 4.67 9.58 7.65
N MET A 276 3.63 10.30 7.25
CA MET A 276 3.11 10.29 5.88
C MET A 276 4.12 10.86 4.88
N ILE A 277 4.69 12.04 5.15
CA ILE A 277 5.64 12.68 4.23
C ILE A 277 6.95 11.88 4.16
N ALA A 278 7.48 11.44 5.30
CA ALA A 278 8.71 10.65 5.35
C ALA A 278 8.55 9.31 4.61
N SER A 279 7.37 8.68 4.67
CA SER A 279 7.10 7.46 3.91
C SER A 279 7.23 7.68 2.39
N GLY A 280 6.88 8.87 1.88
CA GLY A 280 7.09 9.24 0.48
C GLY A 280 8.57 9.32 0.10
N ILE A 281 9.38 9.91 0.99
CA ILE A 281 10.83 9.98 0.78
C ILE A 281 11.45 8.59 0.83
N PHE A 282 11.07 7.77 1.81
CA PHE A 282 11.61 6.41 1.94
C PHE A 282 11.24 5.50 0.77
N VAL A 283 10.01 5.58 0.23
CA VAL A 283 9.64 4.79 -0.96
C VAL A 283 10.41 5.26 -2.21
N THR A 284 10.70 6.56 -2.31
CA THR A 284 11.54 7.08 -3.41
C THR A 284 12.97 6.54 -3.33
N ILE A 285 13.58 6.55 -2.13
CA ILE A 285 14.90 5.96 -1.90
C ILE A 285 14.89 4.45 -2.21
N GLN A 286 13.85 3.75 -1.82
CA GLN A 286 13.68 2.33 -2.06
C GLN A 286 13.58 2.02 -3.56
N PHE A 287 12.75 2.75 -4.33
CA PHE A 287 12.66 2.58 -5.77
C PHE A 287 13.98 2.90 -6.47
N ALA A 288 14.71 3.93 -6.01
CA ALA A 288 16.04 4.24 -6.51
C ALA A 288 17.02 3.08 -6.27
N ALA A 289 17.01 2.46 -5.08
CA ALA A 289 17.86 1.32 -4.76
C ALA A 289 17.53 0.09 -5.64
N PHE A 290 16.25 -0.26 -5.80
CA PHE A 290 15.86 -1.38 -6.66
C PHE A 290 16.12 -1.10 -8.15
N SER A 291 15.92 0.13 -8.63
CA SER A 291 16.26 0.53 -10.00
C SER A 291 17.78 0.47 -10.23
N LEU A 292 18.58 0.92 -9.26
CA LEU A 292 20.03 0.81 -9.32
C LEU A 292 20.48 -0.66 -9.40
N ALA A 293 19.87 -1.55 -8.61
CA ALA A 293 20.15 -2.97 -8.70
C ALA A 293 19.81 -3.52 -10.11
N GLY A 294 18.70 -3.08 -10.72
CA GLY A 294 18.33 -3.44 -12.09
C GLY A 294 19.33 -2.98 -13.15
N ALA A 295 19.78 -1.73 -13.06
CA ALA A 295 20.79 -1.16 -13.96
C ALA A 295 22.16 -1.89 -13.85
N LEU A 296 22.57 -2.21 -12.61
CA LEU A 296 23.79 -2.98 -12.38
C LEU A 296 23.65 -4.43 -12.87
N LEU A 297 22.47 -5.04 -12.76
CA LEU A 297 22.20 -6.38 -13.31
C LEU A 297 22.29 -6.37 -14.84
N TRP A 298 21.89 -5.29 -15.51
CA TRP A 298 22.04 -5.14 -16.95
C TRP A 298 23.52 -5.21 -17.35
N SER A 299 24.38 -4.46 -16.66
CA SER A 299 25.82 -4.52 -16.89
C SER A 299 26.44 -5.87 -16.53
N TYR A 300 26.03 -6.46 -15.40
CA TYR A 300 26.48 -7.79 -14.97
C TYR A 300 26.19 -8.86 -16.00
N ASN A 301 25.01 -8.81 -16.62
CA ASN A 301 24.60 -9.72 -17.69
C ASN A 301 25.02 -9.25 -19.09
N LYS A 302 25.77 -8.15 -19.22
CA LYS A 302 26.26 -7.60 -20.51
C LYS A 302 25.12 -7.28 -21.49
N GLY A 303 23.99 -6.77 -21.01
CA GLY A 303 22.83 -6.41 -21.83
C GLY A 303 22.12 -7.58 -22.53
N ARG A 304 22.37 -8.83 -22.12
CA ARG A 304 21.70 -10.00 -22.71
C ARG A 304 20.20 -9.98 -22.47
N SER A 305 19.42 -10.43 -23.45
CA SER A 305 17.97 -10.57 -23.32
C SER A 305 17.59 -11.65 -22.31
N PHE A 306 16.36 -11.59 -21.76
CA PHE A 306 15.86 -12.63 -20.84
C PHE A 306 15.89 -14.02 -21.44
N LYS A 307 15.60 -14.14 -22.74
CA LYS A 307 15.66 -15.41 -23.47
C LYS A 307 17.06 -16.00 -23.49
N GLU A 308 18.09 -15.18 -23.72
CA GLU A 308 19.50 -15.59 -23.70
C GLU A 308 19.98 -15.96 -22.29
N LEU A 309 19.36 -15.43 -21.27
CA LEU A 309 19.59 -15.79 -19.87
C LEU A 309 18.78 -17.02 -19.43
N GLY A 310 17.94 -17.60 -20.30
CA GLY A 310 17.05 -18.71 -19.95
C GLY A 310 15.90 -18.32 -19.03
N LEU A 311 15.55 -17.02 -18.95
CA LEU A 311 14.49 -16.50 -18.09
C LEU A 311 13.19 -16.34 -18.86
N SER A 312 12.07 -16.73 -18.25
CA SER A 312 10.74 -16.66 -18.87
C SER A 312 10.12 -15.25 -18.80
N SER A 313 10.57 -14.40 -17.88
CA SER A 313 10.07 -13.02 -17.70
C SER A 313 11.09 -12.15 -16.98
N SER A 314 10.87 -10.81 -17.04
CA SER A 314 11.63 -9.81 -16.27
C SER A 314 11.58 -10.06 -14.78
N ASP A 315 10.45 -10.57 -14.25
CA ASP A 315 10.25 -10.82 -12.84
C ASP A 315 11.12 -11.96 -12.29
N ASN A 316 11.69 -12.80 -13.16
CA ASN A 316 12.61 -13.86 -12.76
C ASN A 316 14.07 -13.40 -12.65
N LEU A 317 14.40 -12.20 -13.13
CA LEU A 317 15.77 -11.70 -13.18
C LEU A 317 16.40 -11.56 -11.78
N TYR A 318 15.74 -10.80 -10.90
CA TYR A 318 16.26 -10.52 -9.57
C TYR A 318 16.26 -11.77 -8.66
N PRO A 319 15.22 -12.59 -8.63
CA PRO A 319 15.28 -13.90 -7.96
C PRO A 319 16.40 -14.79 -8.46
N ASN A 320 16.62 -14.88 -9.78
CA ASN A 320 17.71 -15.66 -10.35
C ASN A 320 19.10 -15.16 -9.89
N PHE A 321 19.30 -13.84 -9.83
CA PHE A 321 20.53 -13.27 -9.28
C PHE A 321 20.70 -13.56 -7.80
N ILE A 322 19.63 -13.48 -7.00
CA ILE A 322 19.66 -13.82 -5.57
C ILE A 322 20.16 -15.26 -5.39
N LEU A 323 19.72 -16.18 -6.23
CA LEU A 323 20.04 -17.59 -6.11
C LEU A 323 21.44 -17.95 -6.61
N HIS A 324 21.89 -17.34 -7.71
CA HIS A 324 23.11 -17.76 -8.41
C HIS A 324 24.24 -16.74 -8.33
N GLY A 325 23.94 -15.46 -8.10
CA GLY A 325 24.90 -14.36 -8.09
C GLY A 325 25.36 -13.94 -6.69
N LEU A 326 24.64 -14.36 -5.64
CA LEU A 326 24.96 -13.95 -4.27
C LEU A 326 25.66 -15.07 -3.46
N PRO A 327 26.55 -14.70 -2.51
CA PRO A 327 27.10 -15.63 -1.56
C PRO A 327 26.02 -16.30 -0.69
N VAL A 328 26.27 -17.55 -0.31
CA VAL A 328 25.40 -18.32 0.59
C VAL A 328 25.24 -17.59 1.94
N GLY A 329 24.03 -17.61 2.49
CA GLY A 329 23.64 -16.84 3.67
C GLY A 329 23.09 -15.46 3.32
N ILE A 330 23.71 -14.73 2.37
CA ILE A 330 23.16 -13.48 1.84
C ILE A 330 21.93 -13.78 0.99
N SER A 331 21.97 -14.81 0.12
CA SER A 331 20.80 -15.25 -0.62
C SER A 331 19.64 -15.63 0.30
N GLY A 332 19.88 -16.41 1.35
CA GLY A 332 18.87 -16.73 2.35
C GLY A 332 18.27 -15.49 3.03
N LEU A 333 19.09 -14.48 3.32
CA LEU A 333 18.65 -13.22 3.93
C LEU A 333 17.74 -12.41 2.99
N LEU A 334 18.09 -12.32 1.68
CA LEU A 334 17.27 -11.62 0.70
C LEU A 334 15.93 -12.34 0.46
N VAL A 335 15.96 -13.67 0.45
CA VAL A 335 14.73 -14.46 0.37
C VAL A 335 13.85 -14.24 1.60
N ALA A 336 14.44 -14.21 2.78
CA ALA A 336 13.73 -13.84 4.01
C ALA A 336 13.11 -12.43 3.89
N GLY A 337 13.80 -11.49 3.24
CA GLY A 337 13.26 -10.16 2.90
C GLY A 337 12.04 -10.22 1.98
N ILE A 338 12.08 -11.05 0.92
CA ILE A 338 10.94 -11.26 0.02
C ILE A 338 9.74 -11.86 0.78
N LEU A 339 9.99 -12.86 1.62
CA LEU A 339 8.96 -13.44 2.51
C LEU A 339 8.38 -12.37 3.45
N GLY A 340 9.25 -11.52 4.02
CA GLY A 340 8.85 -10.39 4.84
C GLY A 340 7.91 -9.44 4.13
N ALA A 341 8.22 -9.05 2.90
CA ALA A 341 7.37 -8.18 2.11
C ALA A 341 5.97 -8.80 1.86
N ALA A 342 5.90 -10.12 1.61
CA ALA A 342 4.63 -10.84 1.47
C ALA A 342 3.83 -10.85 2.77
N MET A 343 4.48 -11.17 3.89
CA MET A 343 3.83 -11.28 5.19
C MET A 343 3.40 -9.92 5.73
N GLY A 344 4.17 -8.85 5.50
CA GLY A 344 3.86 -7.49 5.92
C GLY A 344 2.60 -6.95 5.25
N SER A 345 2.47 -7.08 3.93
CA SER A 345 1.25 -6.67 3.22
C SER A 345 0.03 -7.47 3.67
N LEU A 346 0.17 -8.79 3.85
CA LEU A 346 -0.92 -9.67 4.29
C LEU A 346 -1.39 -9.32 5.72
N SER A 347 -0.49 -9.19 6.70
CA SER A 347 -0.84 -8.85 8.08
C SER A 347 -1.56 -7.51 8.19
N SER A 348 -1.11 -6.58 7.39
CA SER A 348 -1.66 -5.24 7.26
C SER A 348 -3.08 -5.24 6.74
N ALA A 349 -3.32 -5.99 5.66
CA ALA A 349 -4.64 -6.13 5.06
C ALA A 349 -5.62 -6.83 6.03
N LEU A 350 -5.21 -7.92 6.67
CA LEU A 350 -6.04 -8.64 7.63
C LEU A 350 -6.48 -7.75 8.79
N ASN A 351 -5.58 -6.94 9.34
CA ASN A 351 -5.91 -6.05 10.45
C ASN A 351 -6.86 -4.93 10.01
N SER A 352 -6.62 -4.29 8.86
CA SER A 352 -7.45 -3.18 8.37
C SER A 352 -8.82 -3.64 7.87
N MET A 353 -8.92 -4.79 7.20
CA MET A 353 -10.20 -5.37 6.79
C MET A 353 -11.04 -5.78 8.01
N SER A 354 -10.41 -6.36 9.03
CA SER A 354 -11.07 -6.68 10.30
C SER A 354 -11.56 -5.41 11.00
N ASN A 355 -10.74 -4.35 11.05
CA ASN A 355 -11.15 -3.06 11.62
C ASN A 355 -12.36 -2.49 10.89
N SER A 356 -12.29 -2.37 9.57
CA SER A 356 -13.37 -1.79 8.77
C SER A 356 -14.67 -2.60 8.92
N THR A 357 -14.57 -3.93 8.93
CA THR A 357 -15.74 -4.80 9.13
C THR A 357 -16.36 -4.60 10.51
N VAL A 358 -15.56 -4.56 11.55
CA VAL A 358 -16.07 -4.45 12.94
C VAL A 358 -16.55 -3.05 13.26
N SER A 359 -15.75 -2.02 12.94
CA SER A 359 -16.01 -0.65 13.32
C SER A 359 -17.04 0.05 12.42
N ASP A 360 -16.94 -0.15 11.10
CA ASP A 360 -17.75 0.60 10.13
C ASP A 360 -19.00 -0.15 9.69
N ILE A 361 -18.97 -1.49 9.62
CA ILE A 361 -20.11 -2.28 9.16
C ILE A 361 -20.90 -2.81 10.36
N ILE A 362 -20.26 -3.59 11.26
CA ILE A 362 -21.02 -4.29 12.31
C ILE A 362 -21.41 -3.35 13.43
N HIS A 363 -20.46 -2.54 13.95
CA HIS A 363 -20.73 -1.66 15.10
C HIS A 363 -21.67 -0.51 14.74
N SER A 364 -21.46 0.15 13.59
CA SER A 364 -22.24 1.32 13.18
C SER A 364 -23.72 1.01 12.88
N PHE A 365 -24.04 -0.23 12.47
CA PHE A 365 -25.43 -0.62 12.18
C PHE A 365 -26.12 -1.38 13.33
N ARG A 366 -25.44 -1.59 14.48
CA ARG A 366 -26.08 -2.25 15.64
C ARG A 366 -26.84 -1.25 16.51
N LYS A 367 -28.07 -1.62 16.90
CA LYS A 367 -28.92 -0.82 17.80
C LYS A 367 -28.41 -0.79 19.26
N LYS A 368 -27.68 -1.81 19.72
CA LYS A 368 -27.06 -1.88 21.05
C LYS A 368 -25.55 -1.95 20.92
N ALA A 369 -24.83 -1.09 21.63
CA ALA A 369 -23.38 -1.13 21.70
C ALA A 369 -22.92 -2.45 22.36
N PRO A 370 -22.11 -3.28 21.69
CA PRO A 370 -21.54 -4.49 22.28
C PRO A 370 -20.51 -4.08 23.37
N SER A 371 -20.22 -5.00 24.29
CA SER A 371 -19.10 -4.80 25.23
C SER A 371 -17.76 -4.78 24.49
N ASP A 372 -16.76 -4.08 25.05
CA ASP A 372 -15.41 -4.02 24.48
C ASP A 372 -14.78 -5.40 24.27
N GLN A 373 -15.04 -6.33 25.21
CA GLN A 373 -14.58 -7.72 25.07
C GLN A 373 -15.25 -8.45 23.90
N ALA A 374 -16.54 -8.21 23.67
CA ALA A 374 -17.26 -8.81 22.54
C ALA A 374 -16.75 -8.24 21.21
N LEU A 375 -16.46 -6.94 21.15
CA LEU A 375 -15.86 -6.29 19.97
C LEU A 375 -14.45 -6.82 19.71
N LEU A 376 -13.62 -6.99 20.74
CA LEU A 376 -12.28 -7.56 20.60
C LEU A 376 -12.31 -9.00 20.10
N LYS A 377 -13.22 -9.83 20.66
CA LYS A 377 -13.41 -11.21 20.18
C LYS A 377 -13.86 -11.21 18.71
N LEU A 378 -14.79 -10.34 18.34
CA LEU A 378 -15.26 -10.20 16.98
C LEU A 378 -14.13 -9.75 16.04
N ALA A 379 -13.29 -8.80 16.44
CA ALA A 379 -12.13 -8.35 15.69
C ALA A 379 -11.18 -9.52 15.36
N ARG A 380 -10.87 -10.33 16.37
CA ARG A 380 -10.02 -11.50 16.19
C ARG A 380 -10.64 -12.55 15.28
N VAL A 381 -11.96 -12.82 15.43
CA VAL A 381 -12.67 -13.73 14.54
C VAL A 381 -12.66 -13.22 13.09
N MET A 382 -12.91 -11.92 12.88
CA MET A 382 -12.86 -11.33 11.54
C MET A 382 -11.47 -11.42 10.91
N THR A 383 -10.40 -11.28 11.69
CA THR A 383 -9.04 -11.51 11.19
C THR A 383 -8.87 -12.93 10.62
N LEU A 384 -9.39 -13.95 11.31
CA LEU A 384 -9.36 -15.34 10.83
C LEU A 384 -10.23 -15.55 9.59
N VAL A 385 -11.44 -14.99 9.59
CA VAL A 385 -12.36 -15.08 8.44
C VAL A 385 -11.73 -14.48 7.18
N TRP A 386 -11.18 -13.27 7.29
CA TRP A 386 -10.53 -12.63 6.15
C TRP A 386 -9.27 -13.36 5.69
N ALA A 387 -8.50 -13.92 6.60
CA ALA A 387 -7.33 -14.76 6.26
C ALA A 387 -7.75 -16.01 5.47
N ALA A 388 -8.79 -16.70 5.91
CA ALA A 388 -9.32 -17.87 5.21
C ALA A 388 -9.85 -17.49 3.81
N LEU A 389 -10.66 -16.44 3.70
CA LEU A 389 -11.22 -15.98 2.42
C LEU A 389 -10.10 -15.54 1.45
N MET A 390 -9.10 -14.83 1.94
CA MET A 390 -7.96 -14.39 1.13
C MET A 390 -7.12 -15.57 0.64
N ALA A 391 -6.85 -16.56 1.51
CA ALA A 391 -6.14 -17.77 1.12
C ALA A 391 -6.92 -18.59 0.09
N VAL A 392 -8.25 -18.76 0.28
CA VAL A 392 -9.12 -19.43 -0.69
C VAL A 392 -9.09 -18.72 -2.04
N PHE A 393 -9.25 -17.39 -2.05
CA PHE A 393 -9.20 -16.61 -3.27
C PHE A 393 -7.83 -16.74 -3.96
N ALA A 394 -6.72 -16.60 -3.22
CA ALA A 394 -5.38 -16.75 -3.76
C ALA A 394 -5.11 -18.16 -4.31
N CYS A 395 -5.63 -19.21 -3.65
CA CYS A 395 -5.52 -20.61 -4.11
C CYS A 395 -6.39 -20.91 -5.34
N ALA A 396 -7.50 -20.18 -5.52
CA ALA A 396 -8.38 -20.28 -6.69
C ALA A 396 -7.89 -19.46 -7.88
N PHE A 397 -7.05 -18.44 -7.62
CA PHE A 397 -6.48 -17.59 -8.66
C PHE A 397 -5.50 -18.38 -9.52
N SER A 398 -5.57 -18.22 -10.83
CA SER A 398 -4.65 -18.83 -11.78
C SER A 398 -4.14 -17.81 -12.80
N THR A 399 -2.89 -17.94 -13.21
CA THR A 399 -2.21 -17.03 -14.15
C THR A 399 -2.42 -17.41 -15.61
N SER A 400 -3.53 -18.00 -15.98
CA SER A 400 -3.76 -18.44 -17.36
C SER A 400 -3.73 -17.31 -18.41
N SER A 401 -3.75 -16.05 -18.00
CA SER A 401 -3.70 -14.92 -18.95
C SER A 401 -3.46 -13.58 -18.27
N GLY A 402 -2.21 -13.18 -18.06
CA GLY A 402 -1.95 -11.77 -17.79
C GLY A 402 -0.88 -11.45 -16.76
N ASN A 403 -0.40 -10.22 -16.81
CA ASN A 403 0.53 -9.66 -15.84
C ASN A 403 -0.20 -9.43 -14.50
N VAL A 404 0.20 -10.17 -13.47
CA VAL A 404 -0.42 -10.13 -12.13
C VAL A 404 -0.34 -8.73 -11.49
N TYR A 405 0.75 -8.01 -11.74
CA TYR A 405 0.94 -6.64 -11.28
C TYR A 405 -0.13 -5.68 -11.86
N LEU A 406 -0.37 -5.75 -13.17
CA LEU A 406 -1.39 -4.93 -13.82
C LEU A 406 -2.80 -5.26 -13.33
N THR A 407 -3.09 -6.53 -13.06
CA THR A 407 -4.37 -6.95 -12.48
C THR A 407 -4.60 -6.30 -11.11
N GLY A 408 -3.59 -6.29 -10.23
CA GLY A 408 -3.67 -5.65 -8.93
C GLY A 408 -3.91 -4.14 -9.00
N LEU A 409 -3.22 -3.43 -9.90
CA LEU A 409 -3.43 -1.99 -10.13
C LEU A 409 -4.83 -1.70 -10.71
N THR A 410 -5.30 -2.52 -11.62
CA THR A 410 -6.62 -2.37 -12.23
C THR A 410 -7.74 -2.50 -11.20
N ILE A 411 -7.63 -3.43 -10.24
CA ILE A 411 -8.59 -3.58 -9.15
C ILE A 411 -8.74 -2.27 -8.36
N ALA A 412 -7.64 -1.61 -8.03
CA ALA A 412 -7.69 -0.31 -7.35
C ALA A 412 -8.38 0.77 -8.21
N GLY A 413 -8.23 0.71 -9.52
CA GLY A 413 -8.85 1.64 -10.48
C GLY A 413 -10.38 1.69 -10.42
N TYR A 414 -11.05 0.60 -10.00
CA TYR A 414 -12.52 0.58 -9.91
C TYR A 414 -13.08 1.42 -8.76
N THR A 415 -12.39 1.51 -7.63
CA THR A 415 -12.97 2.03 -6.38
C THR A 415 -12.23 3.22 -5.79
N TYR A 416 -10.93 3.36 -6.02
CA TYR A 416 -10.12 4.42 -5.40
C TYR A 416 -10.57 5.82 -5.79
N GLY A 417 -11.02 6.01 -7.04
CA GLY A 417 -11.57 7.28 -7.49
C GLY A 417 -12.85 7.66 -6.77
N ALA A 418 -13.75 6.69 -6.55
CA ALA A 418 -14.98 6.91 -5.79
C ALA A 418 -14.68 7.17 -4.30
N LEU A 419 -13.75 6.42 -3.70
CA LEU A 419 -13.36 6.63 -2.31
C LEU A 419 -12.78 8.02 -2.10
N LEU A 420 -11.69 8.38 -2.79
CA LEU A 420 -11.08 9.71 -2.65
C LEU A 420 -12.07 10.81 -3.03
N GLY A 421 -12.85 10.60 -4.10
CA GLY A 421 -13.88 11.53 -4.54
C GLY A 421 -14.93 11.82 -3.46
N ALA A 422 -15.37 10.81 -2.70
CA ALA A 422 -16.29 10.99 -1.59
C ALA A 422 -15.68 11.84 -0.44
N PHE A 423 -14.41 11.63 -0.07
CA PHE A 423 -13.71 12.47 0.90
C PHE A 423 -13.59 13.92 0.43
N LEU A 424 -13.21 14.12 -0.82
CA LEU A 424 -13.10 15.46 -1.41
C LEU A 424 -14.46 16.14 -1.60
N LEU A 425 -15.49 15.40 -1.98
CA LEU A 425 -16.87 15.91 -2.06
C LEU A 425 -17.33 16.43 -0.70
N GLY A 426 -17.06 15.65 0.38
CA GLY A 426 -17.40 16.07 1.74
C GLY A 426 -16.67 17.34 2.19
N ARG A 427 -15.45 17.54 1.71
CA ARG A 427 -14.62 18.72 2.03
C ARG A 427 -14.97 19.95 1.21
N LEU A 428 -15.20 19.76 -0.10
CA LEU A 428 -15.34 20.84 -1.09
C LEU A 428 -16.79 21.30 -1.28
N VAL A 429 -17.75 20.36 -1.20
CA VAL A 429 -19.16 20.63 -1.51
C VAL A 429 -20.01 20.56 -0.24
N LYS A 430 -20.10 21.67 0.48
CA LYS A 430 -20.84 21.75 1.76
C LYS A 430 -22.32 21.38 1.64
N ARG A 431 -22.93 21.60 0.47
CA ARG A 431 -24.37 21.35 0.19
C ARG A 431 -24.66 19.86 -0.06
N ALA A 432 -23.66 19.05 -0.41
CA ALA A 432 -23.87 17.65 -0.75
C ALA A 432 -24.46 16.86 0.42
N THR A 433 -25.51 16.12 0.14
CA THR A 433 -26.23 15.24 1.05
C THR A 433 -25.68 13.81 1.00
N GLU A 434 -26.14 12.92 1.92
CA GLU A 434 -25.81 11.49 1.88
C GLU A 434 -26.26 10.85 0.55
N ALA A 435 -27.45 11.19 0.05
CA ALA A 435 -27.97 10.65 -1.19
C ALA A 435 -27.09 11.03 -2.39
N ASP A 436 -26.69 12.30 -2.47
CA ASP A 436 -25.81 12.79 -3.55
C ASP A 436 -24.47 12.03 -3.54
N ALA A 437 -23.88 11.85 -2.37
CA ALA A 437 -22.61 11.17 -2.23
C ALA A 437 -22.71 9.67 -2.54
N VAL A 438 -23.78 8.99 -2.11
CA VAL A 438 -24.01 7.56 -2.42
C VAL A 438 -24.21 7.36 -3.93
N VAL A 439 -25.05 8.19 -4.57
CA VAL A 439 -25.27 8.10 -6.01
C VAL A 439 -23.99 8.39 -6.79
N ALA A 440 -23.26 9.45 -6.42
CA ALA A 440 -21.98 9.78 -7.05
C ALA A 440 -20.98 8.63 -6.93
N PHE A 441 -20.91 7.99 -5.76
CA PHE A 441 -20.04 6.85 -5.52
C PHE A 441 -20.36 5.65 -6.42
N LEU A 442 -21.64 5.27 -6.49
CA LEU A 442 -22.11 4.14 -7.30
C LEU A 442 -21.96 4.41 -8.81
N VAL A 443 -22.31 5.62 -9.26
CA VAL A 443 -22.12 6.03 -10.66
C VAL A 443 -20.64 5.98 -11.03
N THR A 444 -19.76 6.44 -10.14
CA THR A 444 -18.32 6.37 -10.38
C THR A 444 -17.85 4.94 -10.55
N ILE A 445 -18.26 3.99 -9.69
CA ILE A 445 -17.90 2.58 -9.86
C ILE A 445 -18.39 2.04 -11.20
N GLY A 446 -19.62 2.37 -11.61
CA GLY A 446 -20.17 1.97 -12.91
C GLY A 446 -19.36 2.52 -14.09
N VAL A 447 -19.07 3.83 -14.08
CA VAL A 447 -18.25 4.49 -15.11
C VAL A 447 -16.84 3.92 -15.16
N MET A 448 -16.19 3.73 -14.01
CA MET A 448 -14.85 3.16 -13.97
C MET A 448 -14.82 1.70 -14.44
N THR A 449 -15.88 0.92 -14.15
CA THR A 449 -16.01 -0.44 -14.67
C THR A 449 -16.09 -0.44 -16.21
N TYR A 450 -16.84 0.49 -16.78
CA TYR A 450 -16.92 0.67 -18.24
C TYR A 450 -15.55 1.07 -18.82
N ILE A 451 -14.87 2.06 -18.23
CA ILE A 451 -13.57 2.55 -18.71
C ILE A 451 -12.52 1.45 -18.66
N VAL A 452 -12.40 0.78 -17.53
CA VAL A 452 -11.35 -0.25 -17.35
C VAL A 452 -11.54 -1.44 -18.29
N ARG A 453 -12.79 -1.82 -18.59
CA ARG A 453 -13.07 -2.98 -19.44
C ARG A 453 -13.14 -2.68 -20.92
N GLY A 454 -13.61 -1.49 -21.29
CA GLY A 454 -14.01 -1.17 -22.66
C GLY A 454 -13.20 -0.10 -23.35
N VAL A 455 -12.59 0.84 -22.61
CA VAL A 455 -11.88 1.96 -23.23
C VAL A 455 -10.44 1.61 -23.51
N LYS A 456 -10.07 1.70 -24.79
CA LYS A 456 -8.70 1.57 -25.26
C LYS A 456 -8.35 2.77 -26.12
N ILE A 457 -7.09 3.15 -26.09
CA ILE A 457 -6.54 4.27 -26.89
C ILE A 457 -5.64 3.67 -27.95
N ASP A 458 -5.84 4.05 -29.19
CA ASP A 458 -4.98 3.62 -30.27
C ASP A 458 -3.64 4.35 -30.21
N VAL A 459 -2.59 3.61 -29.93
CA VAL A 459 -1.21 4.12 -29.86
C VAL A 459 -0.46 3.62 -31.09
N THR A 460 0.03 4.56 -31.90
CA THR A 460 0.83 4.24 -33.09
C THR A 460 2.31 4.35 -32.75
N THR A 461 3.00 3.22 -32.77
CA THR A 461 4.47 3.14 -32.57
C THR A 461 5.09 2.47 -33.78
N ALA A 462 6.09 3.12 -34.39
CA ALA A 462 6.79 2.62 -35.58
C ALA A 462 5.87 2.17 -36.73
N GLY A 463 4.75 2.90 -36.95
CA GLY A 463 3.78 2.60 -38.01
C GLY A 463 2.77 1.49 -37.68
N THR A 464 2.82 0.91 -36.50
CA THR A 464 1.83 -0.08 -36.04
C THR A 464 0.94 0.53 -34.98
N THR A 465 -0.38 0.51 -35.20
CA THR A 465 -1.39 1.00 -34.24
C THR A 465 -1.90 -0.16 -33.39
N VAL A 466 -1.77 -0.03 -32.08
CA VAL A 466 -2.19 -1.04 -31.10
C VAL A 466 -3.16 -0.42 -30.10
N PRO A 467 -4.37 -1.00 -29.89
CA PRO A 467 -5.30 -0.53 -28.88
C PRO A 467 -4.76 -0.84 -27.47
N THR A 468 -4.38 0.21 -26.75
CA THR A 468 -3.73 0.15 -25.43
C THR A 468 -4.67 0.66 -24.33
N ALA A 469 -4.65 0.03 -23.17
CA ALA A 469 -5.43 0.48 -22.01
C ALA A 469 -4.90 1.80 -21.46
N ILE A 470 -5.79 2.58 -20.83
CA ILE A 470 -5.42 3.79 -20.09
C ILE A 470 -4.48 3.41 -18.93
N ALA A 471 -3.41 4.17 -18.72
CA ALA A 471 -2.50 3.97 -17.60
C ALA A 471 -3.24 4.02 -16.26
N ALA A 472 -2.92 3.08 -15.37
CA ALA A 472 -3.62 2.91 -14.09
C ALA A 472 -3.63 4.20 -13.23
N GLN A 473 -2.60 5.03 -13.36
CA GLN A 473 -2.47 6.31 -12.66
C GLN A 473 -3.55 7.32 -13.05
N TRP A 474 -4.11 7.26 -14.26
CA TRP A 474 -5.22 8.12 -14.68
C TRP A 474 -6.59 7.63 -14.22
N LEU A 475 -6.73 6.35 -13.87
CA LEU A 475 -8.04 5.82 -13.46
C LEU A 475 -8.56 6.51 -12.20
N VAL A 476 -7.68 6.80 -11.24
CA VAL A 476 -8.09 7.47 -9.99
C VAL A 476 -8.48 8.93 -10.23
N PRO A 477 -7.69 9.77 -10.91
CA PRO A 477 -8.11 11.13 -11.31
C PRO A 477 -9.45 11.17 -12.01
N ILE A 478 -9.66 10.30 -12.99
CA ILE A 478 -10.94 10.22 -13.73
C ILE A 478 -12.09 9.89 -12.76
N GLY A 479 -11.94 8.87 -11.92
CA GLY A 479 -12.95 8.51 -10.94
C GLY A 479 -13.24 9.61 -9.92
N VAL A 480 -12.23 10.35 -9.47
CA VAL A 480 -12.40 11.53 -8.58
C VAL A 480 -13.21 12.59 -9.28
N LEU A 481 -12.89 12.92 -10.53
CA LEU A 481 -13.63 13.91 -11.31
C LEU A 481 -15.10 13.51 -11.49
N VAL A 482 -15.36 12.24 -11.84
CA VAL A 482 -16.74 11.73 -11.98
C VAL A 482 -17.50 11.89 -10.67
N THR A 483 -16.90 11.50 -9.52
CA THR A 483 -17.56 11.63 -8.22
C THR A 483 -17.87 13.09 -7.87
N LEU A 484 -16.91 14.00 -8.09
CA LEU A 484 -17.10 15.42 -7.81
C LEU A 484 -18.14 16.08 -8.73
N ILE A 485 -18.13 15.74 -10.02
CA ILE A 485 -19.09 16.27 -10.99
C ILE A 485 -20.49 15.78 -10.65
N VAL A 486 -20.69 14.47 -10.50
CA VAL A 486 -22.02 13.90 -10.22
C VAL A 486 -22.55 14.40 -8.89
N GLY A 487 -21.76 14.27 -7.79
CA GLY A 487 -22.18 14.72 -6.46
C GLY A 487 -22.34 16.25 -6.38
N GLY A 488 -21.49 17.03 -7.07
CA GLY A 488 -21.58 18.47 -7.15
C GLY A 488 -22.85 18.93 -7.90
N VAL A 489 -23.10 18.36 -9.08
CA VAL A 489 -24.31 18.68 -9.87
C VAL A 489 -25.57 18.30 -9.10
N MET A 490 -25.66 17.11 -8.51
CA MET A 490 -26.82 16.69 -7.73
C MET A 490 -27.07 17.64 -6.55
N SER A 491 -26.02 18.10 -5.87
CA SER A 491 -26.14 19.04 -4.75
C SER A 491 -26.74 20.39 -5.11
N LEU A 492 -26.78 20.77 -6.39
CA LEU A 492 -27.41 22.01 -6.85
C LEU A 492 -28.94 21.96 -6.79
N PHE A 493 -29.52 20.77 -6.85
CA PHE A 493 -30.97 20.55 -6.81
C PHE A 493 -31.57 20.50 -5.42
N HIS A 494 -30.72 20.62 -4.37
CA HIS A 494 -31.15 20.57 -2.96
C HIS A 494 -30.78 21.87 -2.23
N GLN A 495 -31.58 22.21 -1.21
CA GLN A 495 -31.19 23.25 -0.25
C GLN A 495 -30.08 22.71 0.63
N ALA A 496 -29.13 23.57 1.01
CA ALA A 496 -28.07 23.17 1.93
C ALA A 496 -28.66 22.62 3.24
N PRO A 497 -28.18 21.46 3.76
CA PRO A 497 -28.67 20.96 5.04
C PRO A 497 -28.51 22.02 6.11
N ALA A 498 -29.57 22.31 6.85
CA ALA A 498 -29.49 23.19 8.01
C ALA A 498 -28.60 22.54 9.07
N GLY A 499 -27.45 23.14 9.36
CA GLY A 499 -26.54 22.65 10.41
C GLY A 499 -25.37 21.78 9.97
N ALA A 500 -24.92 21.84 8.70
CA ALA A 500 -23.64 21.21 8.35
C ALA A 500 -22.52 21.77 9.24
N PRO A 501 -21.78 20.95 9.99
CA PRO A 501 -20.74 21.45 10.88
C PRO A 501 -19.69 22.19 10.06
N VAL A 502 -19.58 23.48 10.29
CA VAL A 502 -18.47 24.29 9.79
C VAL A 502 -17.25 23.75 10.53
N ALA A 503 -16.31 23.16 9.80
CA ALA A 503 -15.01 22.82 10.40
C ALA A 503 -14.48 24.10 11.06
N ALA A 504 -14.39 24.08 12.40
CA ALA A 504 -13.88 25.20 13.15
C ALA A 504 -12.52 25.64 12.61
N PRO A 505 -12.23 26.95 12.58
CA PRO A 505 -10.92 27.45 12.18
C PRO A 505 -9.83 26.79 13.01
N VAL A 506 -8.71 26.51 12.39
CA VAL A 506 -7.52 25.95 13.02
C VAL A 506 -6.99 27.02 13.97
N GLU A 507 -7.27 26.90 15.28
CA GLU A 507 -6.47 27.62 16.26
C GLU A 507 -5.05 27.03 16.23
N PRO A 508 -4.00 27.85 16.08
CA PRO A 508 -2.63 27.37 16.22
C PRO A 508 -2.44 26.92 17.68
N ASP A 509 -1.88 25.71 17.85
CA ASP A 509 -1.54 25.17 19.17
C ASP A 509 -0.80 26.23 19.98
N GLY A 510 -1.46 26.75 21.02
CA GLY A 510 -0.86 27.64 21.98
C GLY A 510 0.30 26.96 22.69
N HIS A 511 1.35 27.70 22.84
CA HIS A 511 2.61 27.37 23.50
C HIS A 511 2.42 26.63 24.83
N ASP A 512 3.34 25.71 25.10
CA ASP A 512 3.66 25.13 26.39
C ASP A 512 3.67 26.22 27.50
N GLY A 513 2.59 26.26 28.29
CA GLY A 513 2.53 27.05 29.48
C GLY A 513 2.91 26.21 30.69
N HIS A 514 4.05 26.53 31.26
CA HIS A 514 4.52 26.07 32.56
C HIS A 514 3.40 26.15 33.61
N GLY A 515 3.33 25.11 34.44
CA GLY A 515 2.48 25.06 35.59
C GLY A 515 2.73 26.24 36.54
N THR A 516 1.65 26.89 36.90
CA THR A 516 1.57 27.64 38.14
C THR A 516 0.53 26.94 39.04
N GLU A 517 1.07 26.32 40.09
CA GLU A 517 0.29 25.90 41.24
C GLU A 517 -0.54 27.10 41.77
N VAL A 518 -1.85 26.92 41.77
CA VAL A 518 -2.71 27.79 42.55
C VAL A 518 -2.99 27.09 43.89
N THR A 519 -2.26 27.51 44.91
CA THR A 519 -2.54 27.20 46.32
C THR A 519 -3.93 27.71 46.70
N ALA A 520 -4.81 26.79 47.05
CA ALA A 520 -6.09 27.08 47.66
C ALA A 520 -5.87 27.52 49.14
N THR A 521 -6.05 28.81 49.42
CA THR A 521 -6.24 29.28 50.78
C THR A 521 -7.71 29.21 51.15
N ALA A 522 -8.00 28.36 52.13
CA ALA A 522 -9.26 28.36 52.85
C ALA A 522 -9.39 29.67 53.66
N GLY A 523 -10.53 30.37 53.53
CA GLY A 523 -10.93 31.49 54.37
C GLY A 523 -12.36 31.29 54.82
N GLN A 524 -12.51 31.04 56.12
CA GLN A 524 -13.77 31.02 56.88
C GLN A 524 -14.41 32.40 56.89
N SER A 525 -15.69 32.48 56.72
CA SER A 525 -16.67 33.15 57.58
C SER A 525 -18.08 32.92 57.03
#